data_41282a3995fc41e1c855dc15e16910ed
#
_entry.id   41282a3995fc41e1c855dc15e16910ed
#
_cell.length_a   1.000
_cell.length_b   1.000
_cell.length_c   1.000
_cell.angle_alpha   90.00
_cell.angle_beta   90.00
_cell.angle_gamma   90.00
#
_symmetry.space_group_name_H-M   'P 1'
#
loop_
_entity.id
_entity.type
_entity.pdbx_description
1 polymer ?
#
loop_
_entity_poly.entity_id
_entity_poly.type
_entity_poly.pdbx_seq_one_letter_code
_entity_poly.pdbx_strand_id
1 'polypeptide(L)'
;MVELALVLVFFSSLLAIHINYTLAINKKGQLDRVAYSLLTILSERRQLYTGELDMCGFEGKHCDTEIEKFYDIAKSSMNRMIPDFDDSKLGMRVAQISIEEGESKVTLNKQFRGNHDDCNFQNLQGISFERAKELLPTTTRNRRLPMYYLSLCYETPFNIIGAVRGEPIKIVTNSYSFSRI
;
A
#
# COMPACT_ATOMS: atom_id res chain seq x y z
N MET A 1 18.07 -44.50 -17.78
CA MET A 1 18.40 -43.80 -16.51
C MET A 1 18.55 -42.32 -16.67
N VAL A 2 19.19 -41.81 -17.74
CA VAL A 2 19.30 -40.35 -18.00
C VAL A 2 17.93 -39.68 -18.22
N GLU A 3 17.02 -40.31 -18.93
CA GLU A 3 15.67 -39.76 -19.16
C GLU A 3 14.87 -39.59 -17.89
N LEU A 4 14.93 -40.53 -16.96
CA LEU A 4 14.25 -40.42 -15.67
C LEU A 4 14.84 -39.27 -14.83
N ALA A 5 16.14 -39.07 -14.87
CA ALA A 5 16.81 -37.99 -14.16
C ALA A 5 16.38 -36.62 -14.70
N LEU A 6 16.31 -36.46 -16.01
CA LEU A 6 15.83 -35.21 -16.66
C LEU A 6 14.37 -34.91 -16.29
N VAL A 7 13.50 -35.91 -16.30
CA VAL A 7 12.11 -35.77 -15.91
C VAL A 7 11.98 -35.32 -14.45
N LEU A 8 12.75 -35.96 -13.53
CA LEU A 8 12.74 -35.58 -12.11
C LEU A 8 13.23 -34.15 -11.87
N VAL A 9 14.29 -33.71 -12.56
CA VAL A 9 14.79 -32.33 -12.48
C VAL A 9 13.74 -31.33 -12.97
N PHE A 10 13.08 -31.65 -14.08
CA PHE A 10 12.01 -30.79 -14.61
C PHE A 10 10.82 -30.66 -13.64
N PHE A 11 10.31 -31.77 -13.11
CA PHE A 11 9.20 -31.73 -12.16
C PHE A 11 9.57 -31.05 -10.84
N SER A 12 10.77 -31.27 -10.31
CA SER A 12 11.22 -30.62 -9.09
C SER A 12 11.35 -29.10 -9.26
N SER A 13 11.82 -28.63 -10.43
CA SER A 13 11.91 -27.20 -10.73
C SER A 13 10.52 -26.56 -10.85
N LEU A 14 9.57 -27.23 -11.53
CA LEU A 14 8.18 -26.76 -11.61
C LEU A 14 7.53 -26.67 -10.21
N LEU A 15 7.74 -27.70 -9.37
CA LEU A 15 7.22 -27.71 -8.01
C LEU A 15 7.78 -26.54 -7.19
N ALA A 16 9.10 -26.29 -7.27
CA ALA A 16 9.74 -25.18 -6.58
C ALA A 16 9.18 -23.83 -7.00
N ILE A 17 8.97 -23.61 -8.30
CA ILE A 17 8.35 -22.37 -8.83
C ILE A 17 6.92 -22.23 -8.33
N HIS A 18 6.14 -23.30 -8.33
CA HIS A 18 4.75 -23.28 -7.90
C HIS A 18 4.61 -22.96 -6.42
N ILE A 19 5.44 -23.55 -5.56
CA ILE A 19 5.49 -23.24 -4.12
C ILE A 19 5.84 -21.77 -3.92
N ASN A 20 6.87 -21.27 -4.59
CA ASN A 20 7.29 -19.87 -4.49
C ASN A 20 6.16 -18.90 -4.87
N TYR A 21 5.46 -19.18 -5.95
CA TYR A 21 4.32 -18.38 -6.40
C TYR A 21 3.16 -18.39 -5.41
N THR A 22 2.82 -19.56 -4.86
CA THR A 22 1.76 -19.70 -3.86
C THR A 22 2.07 -18.92 -2.58
N LEU A 23 3.32 -18.97 -2.11
CA LEU A 23 3.77 -18.19 -0.96
C LEU A 23 3.68 -16.67 -1.23
N ALA A 24 4.07 -16.23 -2.41
CA ALA A 24 3.99 -14.82 -2.80
C ALA A 24 2.53 -14.31 -2.81
N ILE A 25 1.60 -15.08 -3.39
CA ILE A 25 0.17 -14.73 -3.41
C ILE A 25 -0.40 -14.66 -2.00
N ASN A 26 -0.05 -15.61 -1.13
CA ASN A 26 -0.52 -15.61 0.26
C ASN A 26 -0.03 -14.36 1.00
N LYS A 27 1.24 -14.00 0.86
CA LYS A 27 1.79 -12.76 1.45
C LYS A 27 1.11 -11.51 0.89
N LYS A 28 0.85 -11.48 -0.42
CA LYS A 28 0.10 -10.38 -1.03
C LYS A 28 -1.30 -10.25 -0.43
N GLY A 29 -2.03 -11.36 -0.26
CA GLY A 29 -3.35 -11.35 0.35
C GLY A 29 -3.35 -10.84 1.80
N GLN A 30 -2.30 -11.10 2.56
CA GLN A 30 -2.11 -10.56 3.90
C GLN A 30 -1.87 -9.05 3.87
N LEU A 31 -0.98 -8.56 2.98
CA LEU A 31 -0.75 -7.14 2.76
C LEU A 31 -2.02 -6.40 2.33
N ASP A 32 -2.80 -6.99 1.41
CA ASP A 32 -4.07 -6.41 0.93
C ASP A 32 -5.06 -6.20 2.08
N ARG A 33 -5.17 -7.16 3.00
CA ARG A 33 -6.05 -7.05 4.18
C ARG A 33 -5.62 -5.92 5.11
N VAL A 34 -4.31 -5.79 5.38
CA VAL A 34 -3.79 -4.71 6.22
C VAL A 34 -4.00 -3.36 5.52
N ALA A 35 -3.67 -3.26 4.25
CA ALA A 35 -3.86 -2.04 3.48
C ALA A 35 -5.33 -1.58 3.49
N TYR A 36 -6.26 -2.51 3.28
CA TYR A 36 -7.69 -2.21 3.33
C TYR A 36 -8.16 -1.77 4.73
N SER A 37 -7.72 -2.45 5.79
CA SER A 37 -8.09 -2.10 7.17
C SER A 37 -7.58 -0.71 7.57
N LEU A 38 -6.33 -0.40 7.26
CA LEU A 38 -5.74 0.92 7.52
C LEU A 38 -6.44 2.01 6.72
N LEU A 39 -6.75 1.73 5.47
CA LEU A 39 -7.45 2.67 4.61
C LEU A 39 -8.87 2.95 5.10
N THR A 40 -9.55 1.95 5.66
CA THR A 40 -10.87 2.14 6.29
C THR A 40 -10.77 3.10 7.46
N ILE A 41 -9.77 2.92 8.35
CA ILE A 41 -9.51 3.84 9.47
C ILE A 41 -9.24 5.25 8.95
N LEU A 42 -8.43 5.38 7.89
CA LEU A 42 -8.10 6.66 7.30
C LEU A 42 -9.32 7.34 6.66
N SER A 43 -10.21 6.58 6.00
CA SER A 43 -11.42 7.10 5.36
C SER A 43 -12.49 7.56 6.37
N GLU A 44 -12.49 6.94 7.57
CA GLU A 44 -13.39 7.28 8.68
C GLU A 44 -12.79 8.33 9.64
N ARG A 45 -11.63 8.87 9.29
CA ARG A 45 -10.86 9.79 10.12
C ARG A 45 -11.68 10.99 10.60
N ARG A 46 -12.55 11.53 9.77
CA ARG A 46 -13.41 12.65 10.15
C ARG A 46 -14.26 12.37 11.39
N GLN A 47 -14.71 11.14 11.56
CA GLN A 47 -15.48 10.74 12.74
C GLN A 47 -14.58 10.52 13.97
N LEU A 48 -13.33 10.10 13.74
CA LEU A 48 -12.40 9.76 14.80
C LEU A 48 -11.54 10.95 15.27
N TYR A 49 -11.27 11.92 14.39
CA TYR A 49 -10.30 13.01 14.62
C TYR A 49 -10.92 14.40 14.37
N THR A 50 -11.98 14.74 15.10
CA THR A 50 -12.54 16.12 15.18
C THR A 50 -12.93 16.79 13.86
N GLY A 51 -13.25 16.02 12.82
CA GLY A 51 -13.87 16.56 11.60
C GLY A 51 -12.93 16.99 10.49
N GLU A 52 -11.62 16.82 10.65
CA GLU A 52 -10.65 17.18 9.62
C GLU A 52 -10.52 16.12 8.52
N LEU A 53 -10.44 16.61 7.28
CA LEU A 53 -10.31 15.77 6.08
C LEU A 53 -8.85 15.60 5.64
N ASP A 54 -7.93 16.44 6.13
CA ASP A 54 -6.52 16.34 5.79
C ASP A 54 -5.85 15.18 6.54
N MET A 55 -5.07 14.35 5.82
CA MET A 55 -4.37 13.23 6.43
C MET A 55 -3.32 13.64 7.45
N CYS A 56 -2.86 14.90 7.40
CA CYS A 56 -1.86 15.47 8.27
C CYS A 56 -2.43 16.30 9.42
N GLY A 57 -3.78 16.41 9.54
CA GLY A 57 -4.44 17.27 10.53
C GLY A 57 -4.35 18.76 10.20
N PHE A 58 -4.81 19.58 11.15
CA PHE A 58 -4.87 21.03 10.98
C PHE A 58 -3.47 21.60 10.73
N GLU A 59 -3.31 22.39 9.66
CA GLU A 59 -2.06 23.03 9.24
C GLU A 59 -0.88 22.09 8.91
N GLY A 60 -1.10 20.78 8.73
CA GLY A 60 -0.02 19.84 8.38
C GLY A 60 1.05 19.61 9.46
N LYS A 61 0.88 20.17 10.65
CA LYS A 61 1.91 20.19 11.74
C LYS A 61 2.18 18.82 12.36
N HIS A 62 1.26 17.88 12.23
CA HIS A 62 1.35 16.56 12.88
C HIS A 62 1.47 15.39 11.91
N CYS A 63 1.81 15.68 10.64
CA CYS A 63 1.83 14.66 9.60
C CYS A 63 2.73 13.48 9.95
N ASP A 64 3.94 13.75 10.41
CA ASP A 64 4.90 12.70 10.74
C ASP A 64 4.41 11.80 11.88
N THR A 65 3.86 12.37 12.93
CA THR A 65 3.35 11.61 14.09
C THR A 65 2.15 10.76 13.73
N GLU A 66 1.22 11.29 12.93
CA GLU A 66 0.02 10.56 12.53
C GLU A 66 0.35 9.42 11.58
N ILE A 67 1.19 9.67 10.59
CA ILE A 67 1.62 8.63 9.64
C ILE A 67 2.48 7.57 10.32
N GLU A 68 3.27 7.93 11.33
CA GLU A 68 4.00 6.95 12.14
C GLU A 68 3.07 6.02 12.91
N LYS A 69 2.00 6.53 13.50
CA LYS A 69 0.97 5.69 14.15
C LYS A 69 0.34 4.70 13.17
N PHE A 70 0.02 5.13 11.94
CA PHE A 70 -0.49 4.23 10.90
C PHE A 70 0.54 3.16 10.53
N TYR A 71 1.81 3.52 10.46
CA TYR A 71 2.89 2.57 10.19
C TYR A 71 3.06 1.55 11.32
N ASP A 72 2.95 1.97 12.58
CA ASP A 72 3.00 1.08 13.74
C ASP A 72 1.80 0.10 13.77
N ILE A 73 0.62 0.57 13.40
CA ILE A 73 -0.56 -0.31 13.25
C ILE A 73 -0.32 -1.32 12.12
N ALA A 74 0.28 -0.89 11.00
CA ALA A 74 0.64 -1.79 9.89
C ALA A 74 1.61 -2.88 10.36
N LYS A 75 2.71 -2.51 11.03
CA LYS A 75 3.69 -3.44 11.60
C LYS A 75 3.03 -4.44 12.55
N SER A 76 2.25 -3.94 13.51
CA SER A 76 1.55 -4.78 14.50
C SER A 76 0.57 -5.75 13.83
N SER A 77 -0.14 -5.32 12.81
CA SER A 77 -1.09 -6.16 12.06
C SER A 77 -0.37 -7.22 11.24
N MET A 78 0.72 -6.85 10.58
CA MET A 78 1.54 -7.79 9.81
C MET A 78 2.21 -8.83 10.71
N ASN A 79 2.75 -8.42 11.86
CA ASN A 79 3.37 -9.33 12.83
C ASN A 79 2.41 -10.40 13.38
N ARG A 80 1.11 -10.08 13.47
CA ARG A 80 0.08 -11.06 13.88
C ARG A 80 -0.26 -12.06 12.78
N MET A 81 -0.09 -11.69 11.51
CA MET A 81 -0.53 -12.50 10.38
C MET A 81 0.59 -13.28 9.71
N ILE A 82 1.82 -12.79 9.81
CA ILE A 82 2.99 -13.38 9.16
C ILE A 82 3.92 -13.91 10.24
N PRO A 83 4.07 -15.23 10.36
CA PRO A 83 5.18 -15.80 11.10
C PRO A 83 6.50 -15.28 10.48
N ASP A 84 7.48 -14.96 11.30
CA ASP A 84 8.78 -14.43 10.85
C ASP A 84 8.70 -13.10 10.09
N PHE A 85 7.76 -12.24 10.48
CA PHE A 85 7.67 -10.89 9.94
C PHE A 85 8.88 -10.06 10.36
N ASP A 86 9.47 -9.36 9.40
CA ASP A 86 10.62 -8.46 9.60
C ASP A 86 10.20 -7.03 9.31
N ASP A 87 10.10 -6.23 10.37
CA ASP A 87 9.68 -4.82 10.30
C ASP A 87 10.56 -3.99 9.35
N SER A 88 11.85 -4.33 9.25
CA SER A 88 12.81 -3.62 8.41
C SER A 88 12.53 -3.76 6.91
N LYS A 89 11.71 -4.75 6.53
CA LYS A 89 11.33 -5.07 5.14
C LYS A 89 10.00 -4.50 4.71
N LEU A 90 9.29 -3.84 5.63
CA LEU A 90 8.01 -3.19 5.33
C LEU A 90 8.23 -1.75 4.88
N GLY A 91 7.67 -1.41 3.73
CA GLY A 91 7.54 -0.02 3.25
C GLY A 91 6.08 0.38 3.15
N MET A 92 5.77 1.63 3.46
CA MET A 92 4.43 2.20 3.37
C MET A 92 4.47 3.56 2.66
N ARG A 93 3.48 3.79 1.81
CA ARG A 93 3.17 5.12 1.26
C ARG A 93 1.71 5.42 1.52
N VAL A 94 1.44 6.57 2.14
CA VAL A 94 0.10 7.15 2.25
C VAL A 94 0.03 8.37 1.35
N ALA A 95 -1.03 8.52 0.58
CA ALA A 95 -1.26 9.69 -0.24
C ALA A 95 -2.71 10.15 -0.14
N GLN A 96 -2.89 11.47 -0.24
CA GLN A 96 -4.20 12.11 -0.30
C GLN A 96 -4.29 12.93 -1.58
N ILE A 97 -5.38 12.76 -2.29
CA ILE A 97 -5.72 13.55 -3.46
C ILE A 97 -6.96 14.37 -3.12
N SER A 98 -6.84 15.69 -3.20
CA SER A 98 -7.92 16.62 -2.90
C SER A 98 -7.98 17.76 -3.92
N ILE A 99 -9.16 18.38 -4.02
CA ILE A 99 -9.37 19.61 -4.76
C ILE A 99 -9.92 20.62 -3.74
N GLU A 100 -9.22 21.73 -3.56
CA GLU A 100 -9.66 22.80 -2.67
C GLU A 100 -10.85 23.56 -3.27
N GLU A 101 -11.75 24.04 -2.39
CA GLU A 101 -12.92 24.79 -2.83
C GLU A 101 -12.47 26.11 -3.50
N GLY A 102 -12.91 26.33 -4.73
CA GLY A 102 -12.56 27.52 -5.51
C GLY A 102 -11.27 27.45 -6.29
N GLU A 103 -10.48 26.37 -6.14
CA GLU A 103 -9.26 26.17 -6.91
C GLU A 103 -9.48 25.19 -8.08
N SER A 104 -8.81 25.46 -9.20
CA SER A 104 -8.73 24.55 -10.34
C SER A 104 -7.45 23.69 -10.28
N LYS A 105 -6.99 23.36 -9.06
CA LYS A 105 -5.76 22.66 -8.82
C LYS A 105 -5.99 21.40 -7.98
N VAL A 106 -5.31 20.32 -8.37
CA VAL A 106 -5.27 19.09 -7.60
C VAL A 106 -4.11 19.16 -6.61
N THR A 107 -4.39 18.98 -5.34
CA THR A 107 -3.38 18.84 -4.29
C THR A 107 -3.12 17.37 -4.06
N LEU A 108 -1.84 16.97 -4.19
CA LEU A 108 -1.37 15.62 -3.93
C LEU A 108 -0.37 15.65 -2.78
N ASN A 109 -0.80 15.21 -1.61
CA ASN A 109 0.06 15.04 -0.45
C ASN A 109 0.52 13.59 -0.35
N LYS A 110 1.82 13.33 -0.12
CA LYS A 110 2.41 12.01 -0.04
C LYS A 110 3.33 11.90 1.15
N GLN A 111 3.21 10.79 1.87
CA GLN A 111 4.09 10.47 2.99
C GLN A 111 4.58 9.03 2.86
N PHE A 112 5.83 8.80 3.23
CA PHE A 112 6.48 7.50 3.17
C PHE A 112 7.02 7.09 4.54
N ARG A 113 7.01 5.78 4.82
CA ARG A 113 7.61 5.20 6.03
C ARG A 113 8.22 3.83 5.72
N GLY A 114 9.21 3.47 6.51
CA GLY A 114 9.90 2.20 6.41
C GLY A 114 10.74 2.05 5.15
N ASN A 115 10.99 0.81 4.73
CA ASN A 115 11.81 0.47 3.57
C ASN A 115 11.03 0.64 2.26
N HIS A 116 10.94 1.87 1.77
CA HIS A 116 10.13 2.24 0.60
C HIS A 116 10.93 2.54 -0.66
N ASP A 117 12.26 2.72 -0.58
CA ASP A 117 13.09 3.26 -1.66
C ASP A 117 13.06 2.42 -2.94
N ASP A 118 13.07 1.09 -2.82
CA ASP A 118 13.00 0.19 -3.97
C ASP A 118 11.61 -0.38 -4.22
N CYS A 119 10.57 0.19 -3.62
CA CYS A 119 9.20 -0.24 -3.82
C CYS A 119 8.62 0.38 -5.10
N ASN A 120 8.23 -0.45 -6.05
CA ASN A 120 7.59 0.02 -7.28
C ASN A 120 6.12 0.43 -7.01
N PHE A 121 5.94 1.54 -6.31
CA PHE A 121 4.62 2.10 -6.06
C PHE A 121 4.04 2.73 -7.34
N GLN A 122 2.74 2.54 -7.53
CA GLN A 122 2.03 3.17 -8.66
C GLN A 122 2.23 4.68 -8.67
N ASN A 123 2.58 5.24 -9.83
CA ASN A 123 2.76 6.68 -9.96
C ASN A 123 1.39 7.40 -9.86
N LEU A 124 1.27 8.29 -8.89
CA LEU A 124 0.09 9.15 -8.70
C LEU A 124 0.31 10.58 -9.23
N GLN A 125 1.47 10.85 -9.85
CA GLN A 125 1.75 12.15 -10.45
C GLN A 125 1.04 12.27 -11.80
N GLY A 126 0.61 13.49 -12.15
CA GLY A 126 0.01 13.75 -13.45
C GLY A 126 -1.49 13.48 -13.53
N ILE A 127 -2.19 13.34 -12.39
CA ILE A 127 -3.65 13.36 -12.38
C ILE A 127 -4.09 14.78 -12.75
N SER A 128 -4.67 14.94 -13.94
CA SER A 128 -5.21 16.24 -14.38
C SER A 128 -6.41 16.66 -13.51
N PHE A 129 -6.65 17.96 -13.43
CA PHE A 129 -7.78 18.48 -12.69
C PHE A 129 -9.13 17.88 -13.16
N GLU A 130 -9.34 17.78 -14.48
CA GLU A 130 -10.56 17.18 -15.03
C GLU A 130 -10.73 15.72 -14.60
N ARG A 131 -9.66 14.94 -14.62
CA ARG A 131 -9.71 13.55 -14.17
C ARG A 131 -9.93 13.40 -12.67
N ALA A 132 -9.32 14.26 -11.86
CA ALA A 132 -9.59 14.31 -10.42
C ALA A 132 -11.04 14.72 -10.14
N LYS A 133 -11.58 15.66 -10.91
CA LYS A 133 -12.95 16.11 -10.82
C LYS A 133 -13.98 15.01 -11.12
N GLU A 134 -13.67 14.10 -12.05
CA GLU A 134 -14.49 12.92 -12.33
C GLU A 134 -14.39 11.84 -11.25
N LEU A 135 -13.20 11.66 -10.70
CA LEU A 135 -12.93 10.61 -9.71
C LEU A 135 -13.47 10.95 -8.32
N LEU A 136 -13.37 12.23 -7.88
CA LEU A 136 -13.71 12.62 -6.53
C LEU A 136 -15.23 12.82 -6.38
N PRO A 137 -15.91 12.07 -5.50
CA PRO A 137 -17.34 12.20 -5.30
C PRO A 137 -17.69 13.56 -4.70
N THR A 138 -18.82 14.09 -5.12
CA THR A 138 -19.36 15.38 -4.64
C THR A 138 -20.45 15.12 -3.61
N THR A 139 -20.39 15.81 -2.49
CA THR A 139 -21.44 15.77 -1.46
C THR A 139 -22.66 16.56 -1.90
N THR A 140 -23.79 16.39 -1.19
CA THR A 140 -25.01 17.19 -1.37
C THR A 140 -24.81 18.69 -1.18
N ARG A 141 -23.73 19.09 -0.50
CA ARG A 141 -23.32 20.49 -0.27
C ARG A 141 -22.30 20.98 -1.30
N ASN A 142 -22.15 20.28 -2.42
CA ASN A 142 -21.22 20.60 -3.51
C ASN A 142 -19.73 20.60 -3.11
N ARG A 143 -19.36 19.93 -2.01
CA ARG A 143 -17.97 19.74 -1.60
C ARG A 143 -17.43 18.43 -2.15
N ARG A 144 -16.19 18.43 -2.64
CA ARG A 144 -15.51 17.22 -3.10
C ARG A 144 -14.82 16.53 -1.95
N LEU A 145 -15.05 15.22 -1.85
CA LEU A 145 -14.40 14.40 -0.82
C LEU A 145 -13.00 14.02 -1.27
N PRO A 146 -11.99 14.12 -0.39
CA PRO A 146 -10.65 13.66 -0.71
C PRO A 146 -10.62 12.14 -0.88
N MET A 147 -9.74 11.69 -1.76
CA MET A 147 -9.40 10.28 -1.93
C MET A 147 -8.09 9.98 -1.19
N TYR A 148 -8.13 8.98 -0.35
CA TYR A 148 -6.95 8.43 0.31
C TYR A 148 -6.44 7.21 -0.46
N TYR A 149 -5.14 7.12 -0.56
CA TYR A 149 -4.44 6.04 -1.26
C TYR A 149 -3.35 5.49 -0.35
N LEU A 150 -3.42 4.20 -0.08
CA LEU A 150 -2.44 3.50 0.74
C LEU A 150 -1.74 2.43 -0.10
N SER A 151 -0.42 2.45 -0.08
CA SER A 151 0.41 1.40 -0.66
C SER A 151 1.28 0.77 0.42
N LEU A 152 1.30 -0.54 0.47
CA LEU A 152 2.23 -1.30 1.28
C LEU A 152 3.15 -2.10 0.36
N CYS A 153 4.41 -2.21 0.77
CA CYS A 153 5.43 -2.97 0.10
C CYS A 153 6.13 -3.85 1.12
N TYR A 154 6.34 -5.12 0.80
CA TYR A 154 7.05 -6.04 1.67
C TYR A 154 8.03 -6.89 0.87
N GLU A 155 9.26 -6.95 1.35
CA GLU A 155 10.29 -7.82 0.80
C GLU A 155 10.11 -9.24 1.31
N THR A 156 9.92 -10.20 0.40
CA THR A 156 9.73 -11.59 0.79
C THR A 156 11.05 -12.27 1.10
N PRO A 157 11.15 -12.99 2.23
CA PRO A 157 12.38 -13.73 2.59
C PRO A 157 12.64 -14.92 1.64
N PHE A 158 11.59 -15.43 0.98
CA PHE A 158 11.69 -16.53 0.03
C PHE A 158 11.60 -16.03 -1.41
N ASN A 159 12.74 -16.13 -2.10
CA ASN A 159 12.80 -15.73 -3.49
C ASN A 159 13.77 -16.65 -4.27
N ILE A 160 13.27 -17.81 -4.71
CA ILE A 160 14.05 -18.72 -5.54
C ILE A 160 14.46 -18.02 -6.85
N ILE A 161 13.58 -17.21 -7.43
CA ILE A 161 13.85 -16.45 -8.67
C ILE A 161 14.82 -15.30 -8.38
N GLY A 162 14.69 -14.62 -7.26
CA GLY A 162 15.59 -13.55 -6.85
C GLY A 162 16.95 -14.05 -6.41
N ALA A 163 17.05 -15.25 -5.83
CA ALA A 163 18.33 -15.90 -5.55
C ALA A 163 19.15 -16.12 -6.84
N VAL A 164 18.49 -16.33 -7.97
CA VAL A 164 19.13 -16.43 -9.29
C VAL A 164 19.50 -15.06 -9.86
N ARG A 165 18.75 -14.00 -9.55
CA ARG A 165 18.97 -12.63 -10.05
C ARG A 165 19.71 -11.72 -9.04
N GLY A 166 19.87 -12.14 -7.79
CA GLY A 166 20.53 -11.34 -6.75
C GLY A 166 19.68 -10.22 -6.16
N GLU A 167 18.40 -10.09 -6.55
CA GLU A 167 17.51 -9.05 -6.07
C GLU A 167 16.29 -9.62 -5.34
N PRO A 168 15.92 -9.11 -4.15
CA PRO A 168 14.73 -9.57 -3.44
C PRO A 168 13.46 -9.18 -4.20
N ILE A 169 12.48 -10.08 -4.24
CA ILE A 169 11.15 -9.74 -4.77
C ILE A 169 10.38 -8.96 -3.72
N LYS A 170 9.99 -7.73 -4.08
CA LYS A 170 9.09 -6.90 -3.29
C LYS A 170 7.66 -7.06 -3.79
N ILE A 171 6.77 -7.41 -2.88
CA ILE A 171 5.33 -7.48 -3.14
C ILE A 171 4.74 -6.12 -2.79
N VAL A 172 4.04 -5.51 -3.74
CA VAL A 172 3.37 -4.23 -3.56
C VAL A 172 1.85 -4.44 -3.62
N THR A 173 1.15 -3.84 -2.68
CA THR A 173 -0.30 -3.72 -2.70
C THR A 173 -0.73 -2.26 -2.67
N ASN A 174 -1.87 -1.98 -3.28
CA ASN A 174 -2.42 -0.64 -3.36
C ASN A 174 -3.92 -0.72 -3.05
N SER A 175 -4.38 0.18 -2.19
CA SER A 175 -5.79 0.34 -1.87
C SER A 175 -6.15 1.82 -1.87
N TYR A 176 -7.39 2.14 -2.23
CA TYR A 176 -7.90 3.52 -2.19
C TYR A 176 -9.32 3.56 -1.63
N SER A 177 -9.65 4.67 -0.98
CA SER A 177 -11.00 4.95 -0.48
C SER A 177 -11.24 6.45 -0.46
N PHE A 178 -12.50 6.81 -0.48
CA PHE A 178 -12.92 8.20 -0.29
C PHE A 178 -13.21 8.46 1.17
N SER A 179 -13.05 9.71 1.60
CA SER A 179 -13.49 10.11 2.93
C SER A 179 -14.97 9.80 3.10
N ARG A 180 -15.35 9.28 4.25
CA ARG A 180 -16.76 9.09 4.64
C ARG A 180 -17.23 10.31 5.45
N ILE A 181 -18.44 10.74 5.17
CA ILE A 181 -19.07 11.89 5.84
C ILE A 181 -19.70 11.42 7.15
#